data_194d625ea8920e00b924f930a4eebc3e
#
_entry.id   194d625ea8920e00b924f930a4eebc3e
#
_cell.length_a   1.000
_cell.length_b   1.000
_cell.length_c   1.000
_cell.angle_alpha   90.00
_cell.angle_beta   90.00
_cell.angle_gamma   90.00
#
_symmetry.space_group_name_H-M   'P 1'
#
loop_
_entity.id
_entity.type
_entity.pdbx_description
1 polymer ?
#
loop_
_entity_poly.entity_id
_entity_poly.type
_entity_poly.pdbx_seq_one_letter_code
_entity_poly.pdbx_strand_id
1 'polypeptide(L)'
;VVEWRVDWFEHVFEFDKVEEVLKELREALGNIPILMTFRTSKEGGEKAIEPEAYAELNIKAAQTGYVDLVDVEIFTGDDIVKKIIDGAHAAGVKVVASNHDFFKTPAKADIIYRLRKMQDMNADIPKIAVMPQNKKDVLTLLAATEEMTTNYADRPIITMSMAGTGVISRLCGEVFGSSMTFGAAKKASAPGQMGVNDLSTVLDLLHKAM
;
A
#
# COMPACT_ATOMS: atom_id res chain seq x y z
N VAL A 1 7.81 -4.29 8.36
CA VAL A 1 7.97 -3.29 7.27
C VAL A 1 7.70 -1.90 7.85
N VAL A 2 8.51 -0.92 7.49
CA VAL A 2 8.27 0.50 7.79
C VAL A 2 7.89 1.20 6.49
N GLU A 3 6.73 1.89 6.48
CA GLU A 3 6.31 2.72 5.35
C GLU A 3 6.75 4.17 5.58
N TRP A 4 7.50 4.72 4.62
CA TRP A 4 7.79 6.14 4.57
C TRP A 4 6.87 6.83 3.54
N ARG A 5 5.99 7.72 4.02
CA ARG A 5 5.11 8.57 3.22
C ARG A 5 5.89 9.80 2.76
N VAL A 6 6.59 9.65 1.64
CA VAL A 6 7.48 10.70 1.10
C VAL A 6 6.72 11.94 0.60
N ASP A 7 5.43 11.81 0.28
CA ASP A 7 4.58 12.95 -0.10
C ASP A 7 4.41 14.00 1.03
N TRP A 8 4.66 13.61 2.29
CA TRP A 8 4.67 14.54 3.43
C TRP A 8 6.00 15.26 3.60
N PHE A 9 7.06 14.79 2.92
CA PHE A 9 8.37 15.40 3.01
C PHE A 9 8.41 16.72 2.21
N GLU A 10 8.90 17.80 2.84
CA GLU A 10 8.92 19.13 2.23
C GLU A 10 9.70 19.15 0.91
N HIS A 11 10.87 18.49 0.90
CA HIS A 11 11.82 18.46 -0.21
C HIS A 11 11.64 17.25 -1.16
N VAL A 12 10.45 16.66 -1.24
CA VAL A 12 10.21 15.43 -2.03
C VAL A 12 10.55 15.57 -3.52
N PHE A 13 10.57 16.78 -4.06
CA PHE A 13 10.93 17.05 -5.45
C PHE A 13 12.44 17.34 -5.65
N GLU A 14 13.23 17.33 -4.59
CA GLU A 14 14.68 17.43 -4.58
C GLU A 14 15.25 16.02 -4.30
N PHE A 15 15.54 15.25 -5.36
CA PHE A 15 15.84 13.82 -5.18
C PHE A 15 17.04 13.59 -4.26
N ASP A 16 18.07 14.43 -4.31
CA ASP A 16 19.24 14.32 -3.43
C ASP A 16 18.84 14.34 -1.94
N LYS A 17 17.81 15.14 -1.59
CA LYS A 17 17.27 15.20 -0.24
C LYS A 17 16.45 13.96 0.12
N VAL A 18 15.74 13.40 -0.85
CA VAL A 18 15.03 12.12 -0.68
C VAL A 18 16.03 11.00 -0.43
N GLU A 19 17.10 10.94 -1.19
CA GLU A 19 18.16 9.93 -1.05
C GLU A 19 18.89 10.05 0.30
N GLU A 20 19.20 11.27 0.76
CA GLU A 20 19.77 11.50 2.11
C GLU A 20 18.90 10.86 3.19
N VAL A 21 17.57 11.12 3.17
CA VAL A 21 16.63 10.55 4.15
C VAL A 21 16.51 9.04 4.01
N LEU A 22 16.48 8.49 2.79
CA LEU A 22 16.44 7.03 2.58
C LEU A 22 17.66 6.35 3.17
N LYS A 23 18.85 6.94 3.01
CA LYS A 23 20.09 6.45 3.60
C LYS A 23 20.03 6.45 5.13
N GLU A 24 19.60 7.56 5.74
CA GLU A 24 19.42 7.66 7.20
C GLU A 24 18.40 6.63 7.73
N LEU A 25 17.28 6.45 7.02
CA LEU A 25 16.26 5.45 7.37
C LEU A 25 16.85 4.03 7.30
N ARG A 26 17.63 3.72 6.27
CA ARG A 26 18.29 2.40 6.14
C ARG A 26 19.29 2.16 7.26
N GLU A 27 20.10 3.17 7.61
CA GLU A 27 21.05 3.08 8.73
C GLU A 27 20.31 2.85 10.06
N ALA A 28 19.23 3.58 10.31
CA ALA A 28 18.44 3.47 11.54
C ALA A 28 17.65 2.15 11.65
N LEU A 29 17.12 1.64 10.54
CA LEU A 29 16.24 0.48 10.50
C LEU A 29 17.00 -0.84 10.27
N GLY A 30 18.25 -0.79 9.85
CA GLY A 30 19.07 -1.99 9.57
C GLY A 30 18.38 -2.88 8.51
N ASN A 31 17.99 -4.09 8.89
CA ASN A 31 17.38 -5.06 7.99
C ASN A 31 15.83 -4.99 7.95
N ILE A 32 15.21 -4.04 8.64
CA ILE A 32 13.76 -3.90 8.58
C ILE A 32 13.36 -3.38 7.18
N PRO A 33 12.48 -4.06 6.44
CA PRO A 33 12.11 -3.63 5.10
C PRO A 33 11.48 -2.23 5.08
N ILE A 34 11.89 -1.41 4.10
CA ILE A 34 11.39 -0.06 3.87
C ILE A 34 10.50 -0.06 2.64
N LEU A 35 9.26 0.37 2.82
CA LEU A 35 8.32 0.70 1.74
C LEU A 35 8.31 2.21 1.53
N MET A 36 8.80 2.70 0.40
CA MET A 36 8.65 4.10 0.02
C MET A 36 7.33 4.32 -0.70
N THR A 37 6.53 5.27 -0.22
CA THR A 37 5.22 5.59 -0.78
C THR A 37 5.10 7.08 -1.06
N PHE A 38 5.00 7.47 -2.34
CA PHE A 38 4.46 8.77 -2.72
C PHE A 38 2.97 8.59 -3.02
N ARG A 39 2.11 8.97 -2.06
CA ARG A 39 0.67 9.01 -2.28
C ARG A 39 0.31 10.31 -2.97
N THR A 40 -0.33 10.20 -4.16
CA THR A 40 -0.75 11.40 -4.88
C THR A 40 -1.98 12.03 -4.25
N SER A 41 -2.17 13.33 -4.46
CA SER A 41 -3.39 14.02 -4.01
C SER A 41 -4.67 13.47 -4.61
N LYS A 42 -4.59 12.74 -5.75
CA LYS A 42 -5.72 12.04 -6.38
C LYS A 42 -6.22 10.87 -5.54
N GLU A 43 -5.32 10.23 -4.79
CA GLU A 43 -5.62 9.10 -3.90
C GLU A 43 -5.40 9.45 -2.42
N GLY A 44 -5.62 10.72 -2.04
CA GLY A 44 -5.65 11.19 -0.65
C GLY A 44 -4.30 11.50 -0.04
N GLY A 45 -3.27 11.72 -0.85
CA GLY A 45 -1.97 12.21 -0.41
C GLY A 45 -1.86 13.74 -0.35
N GLU A 46 -0.72 14.22 0.08
CA GLU A 46 -0.47 15.64 0.36
C GLU A 46 -0.13 16.45 -0.90
N LYS A 47 0.46 15.82 -1.92
CA LYS A 47 1.00 16.54 -3.09
C LYS A 47 0.54 15.91 -4.40
N ALA A 48 0.36 16.78 -5.41
CA ALA A 48 0.24 16.35 -6.80
C ALA A 48 1.63 16.11 -7.38
N ILE A 49 1.71 15.23 -8.37
CA ILE A 49 2.93 14.97 -9.15
C ILE A 49 2.51 14.58 -10.56
N GLU A 50 3.30 14.98 -11.55
CA GLU A 50 3.09 14.56 -12.93
C GLU A 50 3.53 13.11 -13.13
N PRO A 51 2.86 12.33 -14.00
CA PRO A 51 3.10 10.90 -14.15
C PRO A 51 4.57 10.54 -14.42
N GLU A 52 5.26 11.30 -15.27
CA GLU A 52 6.67 11.05 -15.57
C GLU A 52 7.59 11.33 -14.38
N ALA A 53 7.34 12.41 -13.62
CA ALA A 53 8.09 12.72 -12.41
C ALA A 53 7.82 11.66 -11.29
N TYR A 54 6.58 11.14 -11.22
CA TYR A 54 6.23 10.04 -10.34
C TYR A 54 7.01 8.78 -10.67
N ALA A 55 7.11 8.44 -11.97
CA ALA A 55 7.90 7.31 -12.42
C ALA A 55 9.38 7.50 -12.08
N GLU A 56 9.94 8.68 -12.38
CA GLU A 56 11.35 8.99 -12.10
C GLU A 56 11.68 8.87 -10.61
N LEU A 57 10.82 9.43 -9.73
CA LEU A 57 11.00 9.36 -8.28
C LEU A 57 11.06 7.91 -7.78
N ASN A 58 10.09 7.06 -8.17
CA ASN A 58 10.04 5.67 -7.75
C ASN A 58 11.24 4.85 -8.27
N ILE A 59 11.61 5.03 -9.53
CA ILE A 59 12.73 4.32 -10.15
C ILE A 59 14.06 4.73 -9.51
N LYS A 60 14.29 6.03 -9.34
CA LYS A 60 15.50 6.52 -8.67
C LYS A 60 15.61 5.99 -7.24
N ALA A 61 14.51 6.04 -6.49
CA ALA A 61 14.50 5.49 -5.12
C ALA A 61 14.83 3.99 -5.11
N ALA A 62 14.27 3.20 -6.03
CA ALA A 62 14.61 1.79 -6.15
C ALA A 62 16.10 1.57 -6.46
N GLN A 63 16.71 2.42 -7.28
CA GLN A 63 18.11 2.33 -7.68
C GLN A 63 19.11 2.71 -6.58
N THR A 64 18.68 3.39 -5.50
CA THR A 64 19.56 3.73 -4.37
C THR A 64 20.05 2.51 -3.59
N GLY A 65 19.32 1.39 -3.64
CA GLY A 65 19.57 0.22 -2.78
C GLY A 65 19.14 0.39 -1.32
N TYR A 66 18.49 1.49 -0.97
CA TYR A 66 18.01 1.76 0.41
C TYR A 66 16.58 1.34 0.67
N VAL A 67 15.77 1.08 -0.37
CA VAL A 67 14.38 0.63 -0.25
C VAL A 67 14.21 -0.82 -0.67
N ASP A 68 13.26 -1.50 -0.06
CA ASP A 68 12.92 -2.89 -0.40
C ASP A 68 11.64 -2.96 -1.25
N LEU A 69 10.74 -1.97 -1.07
CA LEU A 69 9.48 -1.87 -1.79
C LEU A 69 9.19 -0.42 -2.19
N VAL A 70 8.49 -0.26 -3.31
CA VAL A 70 7.85 1.01 -3.70
C VAL A 70 6.35 0.82 -3.89
N ASP A 71 5.54 1.84 -3.52
CA ASP A 71 4.10 1.85 -3.75
C ASP A 71 3.79 2.57 -5.08
N VAL A 72 3.00 1.93 -5.93
CA VAL A 72 2.66 2.43 -7.27
C VAL A 72 1.14 2.46 -7.45
N GLU A 73 0.57 3.65 -7.64
CA GLU A 73 -0.86 3.82 -7.90
C GLU A 73 -1.23 3.27 -9.29
N ILE A 74 -2.05 2.21 -9.32
CA ILE A 74 -2.34 1.43 -10.54
C ILE A 74 -3.06 2.21 -11.64
N PHE A 75 -3.75 3.31 -11.30
CA PHE A 75 -4.51 4.13 -12.25
C PHE A 75 -3.77 5.41 -12.69
N THR A 76 -2.45 5.49 -12.48
CA THR A 76 -1.61 6.59 -13.00
C THR A 76 -1.43 6.55 -14.52
N GLY A 77 -1.74 5.42 -15.15
CA GLY A 77 -1.59 5.14 -16.58
C GLY A 77 -0.76 3.87 -16.78
N ASP A 78 -1.22 2.97 -17.65
CA ASP A 78 -0.65 1.62 -17.75
C ASP A 78 0.84 1.67 -18.18
N ASP A 79 1.22 2.56 -19.09
CA ASP A 79 2.61 2.71 -19.54
C ASP A 79 3.51 3.21 -18.41
N ILE A 80 3.04 4.17 -17.61
CA ILE A 80 3.77 4.71 -16.45
C ILE A 80 3.93 3.64 -15.38
N VAL A 81 2.84 2.94 -15.05
CA VAL A 81 2.88 1.85 -14.06
C VAL A 81 3.85 0.76 -14.49
N LYS A 82 3.79 0.33 -15.76
CA LYS A 82 4.71 -0.66 -16.30
C LYS A 82 6.16 -0.20 -16.22
N LYS A 83 6.44 1.04 -16.60
CA LYS A 83 7.78 1.64 -16.52
C LYS A 83 8.34 1.61 -15.09
N ILE A 84 7.50 1.92 -14.09
CA ILE A 84 7.91 1.87 -12.68
C ILE A 84 8.18 0.43 -12.23
N ILE A 85 7.27 -0.49 -12.54
CA ILE A 85 7.41 -1.91 -12.15
C ILE A 85 8.68 -2.50 -12.75
N ASP A 86 8.90 -2.32 -14.05
CA ASP A 86 10.10 -2.83 -14.74
C ASP A 86 11.38 -2.20 -14.13
N GLY A 87 11.37 -0.89 -13.85
CA GLY A 87 12.52 -0.20 -13.25
C GLY A 87 12.81 -0.63 -11.81
N ALA A 88 11.79 -0.84 -10.99
CA ALA A 88 11.94 -1.33 -9.63
C ALA A 88 12.47 -2.77 -9.62
N HIS A 89 11.90 -3.65 -10.45
CA HIS A 89 12.35 -5.04 -10.57
C HIS A 89 13.79 -5.14 -11.09
N ALA A 90 14.19 -4.29 -12.03
CA ALA A 90 15.58 -4.23 -12.51
C ALA A 90 16.58 -3.86 -11.39
N ALA A 91 16.13 -3.12 -10.38
CA ALA A 91 16.88 -2.78 -9.17
C ALA A 91 16.74 -3.82 -8.04
N GLY A 92 15.97 -4.90 -8.25
CA GLY A 92 15.71 -5.92 -7.22
C GLY A 92 14.69 -5.51 -6.16
N VAL A 93 13.95 -4.43 -6.38
CA VAL A 93 12.95 -3.86 -5.47
C VAL A 93 11.55 -4.37 -5.80
N LYS A 94 10.76 -4.72 -4.79
CA LYS A 94 9.39 -5.19 -4.91
C LYS A 94 8.40 -4.05 -5.10
N VAL A 95 7.27 -4.34 -5.76
CA VAL A 95 6.24 -3.35 -6.04
C VAL A 95 4.92 -3.69 -5.33
N VAL A 96 4.46 -2.76 -4.51
CA VAL A 96 3.09 -2.72 -4.00
C VAL A 96 2.27 -1.88 -4.98
N ALA A 97 1.47 -2.50 -5.84
CA ALA A 97 0.53 -1.74 -6.66
C ALA A 97 -0.72 -1.42 -5.86
N SER A 98 -1.11 -0.16 -5.84
CA SER A 98 -2.16 0.31 -4.93
C SER A 98 -3.29 1.06 -5.63
N ASN A 99 -4.45 1.04 -5.00
CA ASN A 99 -5.58 1.91 -5.32
C ASN A 99 -6.35 2.27 -4.05
N HIS A 100 -6.72 3.55 -3.92
CA HIS A 100 -7.45 4.09 -2.77
C HIS A 100 -8.72 4.78 -3.25
N ASP A 101 -9.89 4.25 -2.86
CA ASP A 101 -11.19 4.88 -3.11
C ASP A 101 -11.67 5.55 -1.82
N PHE A 102 -11.49 6.87 -1.72
CA PHE A 102 -11.88 7.66 -0.54
C PHE A 102 -13.36 8.01 -0.50
N PHE A 103 -14.13 7.66 -1.53
CA PHE A 103 -15.52 8.06 -1.65
C PHE A 103 -16.50 6.93 -1.38
N LYS A 104 -16.14 5.71 -1.71
CA LYS A 104 -17.04 4.54 -1.62
C LYS A 104 -16.28 3.22 -1.51
N THR A 105 -17.03 2.17 -1.23
CA THR A 105 -16.62 0.79 -1.47
C THR A 105 -17.22 0.35 -2.81
N PRO A 106 -16.38 0.05 -3.81
CA PRO A 106 -16.85 -0.48 -5.09
C PRO A 106 -17.59 -1.83 -4.94
N ALA A 107 -18.28 -2.26 -5.98
CA ALA A 107 -18.87 -3.60 -6.02
C ALA A 107 -17.77 -4.68 -5.89
N LYS A 108 -18.09 -5.82 -5.31
CA LYS A 108 -17.16 -6.94 -5.10
C LYS A 108 -16.39 -7.30 -6.37
N ALA A 109 -17.07 -7.43 -7.50
CA ALA A 109 -16.45 -7.77 -8.78
C ALA A 109 -15.44 -6.70 -9.26
N ASP A 110 -15.71 -5.41 -8.98
CA ASP A 110 -14.80 -4.30 -9.32
C ASP A 110 -13.55 -4.30 -8.43
N ILE A 111 -13.69 -4.59 -7.13
CA ILE A 111 -12.54 -4.77 -6.22
C ILE A 111 -11.64 -5.91 -6.74
N ILE A 112 -12.21 -7.06 -7.05
CA ILE A 112 -11.47 -8.21 -7.59
C ILE A 112 -10.81 -7.85 -8.93
N TYR A 113 -11.52 -7.17 -9.83
CA TYR A 113 -10.96 -6.72 -11.10
C TYR A 113 -9.72 -5.80 -10.90
N ARG A 114 -9.79 -4.82 -9.97
CA ARG A 114 -8.67 -3.93 -9.69
C ARG A 114 -7.46 -4.69 -9.14
N LEU A 115 -7.66 -5.63 -8.22
CA LEU A 115 -6.59 -6.46 -7.68
C LEU A 115 -5.97 -7.37 -8.75
N ARG A 116 -6.79 -7.98 -9.61
CA ARG A 116 -6.30 -8.78 -10.74
C ARG A 116 -5.52 -7.94 -11.74
N LYS A 117 -5.99 -6.73 -12.08
CA LYS A 117 -5.24 -5.82 -12.94
C LYS A 117 -3.83 -5.55 -12.39
N MET A 118 -3.69 -5.35 -11.08
CA MET A 118 -2.38 -5.15 -10.44
C MET A 118 -1.49 -6.40 -10.61
N GLN A 119 -2.06 -7.59 -10.42
CA GLN A 119 -1.37 -8.86 -10.62
C GLN A 119 -0.96 -9.06 -12.09
N ASP A 120 -1.88 -8.80 -13.02
CA ASP A 120 -1.65 -8.93 -14.47
C ASP A 120 -0.57 -7.95 -14.98
N MET A 121 -0.41 -6.81 -14.33
CA MET A 121 0.68 -5.86 -14.57
C MET A 121 2.01 -6.24 -13.89
N ASN A 122 2.07 -7.43 -13.26
CA ASN A 122 3.26 -7.98 -12.61
C ASN A 122 3.69 -7.25 -11.33
N ALA A 123 2.77 -6.59 -10.61
CA ALA A 123 3.06 -6.09 -9.27
C ALA A 123 3.24 -7.25 -8.28
N ASP A 124 4.14 -7.14 -7.32
CA ASP A 124 4.39 -8.20 -6.33
C ASP A 124 3.28 -8.30 -5.27
N ILE A 125 2.67 -7.17 -4.90
CA ILE A 125 1.64 -7.11 -3.86
C ILE A 125 0.51 -6.17 -4.32
N PRO A 126 -0.60 -6.70 -4.84
CA PRO A 126 -1.82 -5.91 -5.07
C PRO A 126 -2.41 -5.37 -3.77
N LYS A 127 -2.76 -4.07 -3.75
CA LYS A 127 -3.28 -3.38 -2.56
C LYS A 127 -4.50 -2.53 -2.89
N ILE A 128 -5.57 -2.67 -2.11
CA ILE A 128 -6.75 -1.81 -2.22
C ILE A 128 -7.22 -1.30 -0.85
N ALA A 129 -7.53 -0.01 -0.78
CA ALA A 129 -8.17 0.60 0.37
C ALA A 129 -9.46 1.31 -0.07
N VAL A 130 -10.58 1.03 0.60
CA VAL A 130 -11.88 1.56 0.21
C VAL A 130 -12.60 2.22 1.37
N MET A 131 -13.48 3.19 1.08
CA MET A 131 -14.24 3.91 2.09
C MET A 131 -15.63 3.28 2.27
N PRO A 132 -15.93 2.71 3.45
CA PRO A 132 -17.25 2.17 3.72
C PRO A 132 -18.23 3.31 4.05
N GLN A 133 -19.42 3.28 3.48
CA GLN A 133 -20.53 4.15 3.83
C GLN A 133 -21.45 3.50 4.89
N ASN A 134 -21.36 2.18 5.02
CA ASN A 134 -22.15 1.37 5.95
C ASN A 134 -21.46 0.02 6.22
N LYS A 135 -22.03 -0.78 7.14
CA LYS A 135 -21.48 -2.08 7.53
C LYS A 135 -21.45 -3.10 6.39
N LYS A 136 -22.39 -3.01 5.43
CA LYS A 136 -22.45 -3.92 4.28
C LYS A 136 -21.23 -3.73 3.37
N ASP A 137 -20.72 -2.51 3.26
CA ASP A 137 -19.51 -2.21 2.48
C ASP A 137 -18.28 -2.93 3.04
N VAL A 138 -18.17 -3.02 4.37
CA VAL A 138 -17.08 -3.78 5.02
C VAL A 138 -17.19 -5.27 4.68
N LEU A 139 -18.40 -5.83 4.74
CA LEU A 139 -18.65 -7.22 4.33
C LEU A 139 -18.33 -7.45 2.85
N THR A 140 -18.65 -6.47 1.99
CA THR A 140 -18.31 -6.52 0.56
C THR A 140 -16.79 -6.60 0.35
N LEU A 141 -16.00 -5.79 1.07
CA LEU A 141 -14.55 -5.86 1.00
C LEU A 141 -14.02 -7.22 1.49
N LEU A 142 -14.48 -7.71 2.64
CA LEU A 142 -14.03 -8.99 3.19
C LEU A 142 -14.35 -10.15 2.25
N ALA A 143 -15.57 -10.16 1.67
CA ALA A 143 -15.97 -11.15 0.67
C ALA A 143 -15.16 -11.04 -0.65
N ALA A 144 -14.75 -9.83 -1.05
CA ALA A 144 -13.86 -9.65 -2.19
C ALA A 144 -12.44 -10.16 -1.90
N THR A 145 -11.96 -9.95 -0.67
CA THR A 145 -10.64 -10.42 -0.22
C THR A 145 -10.58 -11.94 -0.23
N GLU A 146 -11.57 -12.59 0.39
CA GLU A 146 -11.66 -14.04 0.45
C GLU A 146 -11.75 -14.65 -0.96
N GLU A 147 -12.66 -14.15 -1.81
CA GLU A 147 -12.81 -14.65 -3.17
C GLU A 147 -11.53 -14.43 -4.01
N MET A 148 -10.87 -13.27 -3.87
CA MET A 148 -9.62 -13.00 -4.57
C MET A 148 -8.54 -13.99 -4.16
N THR A 149 -8.35 -14.22 -2.87
CA THR A 149 -7.30 -15.11 -2.37
C THR A 149 -7.58 -16.59 -2.64
N THR A 150 -8.83 -16.99 -2.63
CA THR A 150 -9.22 -18.40 -2.88
C THR A 150 -9.15 -18.76 -4.37
N ASN A 151 -9.55 -17.85 -5.26
CA ASN A 151 -9.80 -18.20 -6.66
C ASN A 151 -8.82 -17.58 -7.67
N TYR A 152 -8.14 -16.48 -7.33
CA TYR A 152 -7.43 -15.67 -8.35
C TYR A 152 -6.00 -15.26 -7.97
N ALA A 153 -5.71 -15.06 -6.69
CA ALA A 153 -4.39 -14.56 -6.28
C ALA A 153 -3.33 -15.67 -6.35
N ASP A 154 -2.23 -15.39 -7.04
CA ASP A 154 -1.02 -16.19 -7.06
C ASP A 154 0.11 -15.60 -6.20
N ARG A 155 -0.20 -14.50 -5.51
CA ARG A 155 0.72 -13.70 -4.68
C ARG A 155 0.01 -13.06 -3.50
N PRO A 156 0.73 -12.55 -2.47
CA PRO A 156 0.11 -11.84 -1.35
C PRO A 156 -0.69 -10.62 -1.83
N ILE A 157 -1.84 -10.37 -1.19
CA ILE A 157 -2.62 -9.16 -1.42
C ILE A 157 -2.82 -8.38 -0.13
N ILE A 158 -3.12 -7.08 -0.24
CA ILE A 158 -3.42 -6.19 0.87
C ILE A 158 -4.79 -5.56 0.63
N THR A 159 -5.71 -5.74 1.57
CA THR A 159 -7.04 -5.13 1.47
C THR A 159 -7.45 -4.49 2.78
N MET A 160 -8.12 -3.35 2.71
CA MET A 160 -8.63 -2.69 3.91
C MET A 160 -9.84 -1.81 3.62
N SER A 161 -10.76 -1.78 4.57
CA SER A 161 -11.82 -0.80 4.67
C SER A 161 -11.37 0.31 5.62
N MET A 162 -11.53 1.57 5.19
CA MET A 162 -11.06 2.74 5.94
C MET A 162 -12.06 3.19 7.02
N ALA A 163 -11.72 4.25 7.74
CA ALA A 163 -12.51 4.84 8.83
C ALA A 163 -12.85 3.86 9.97
N GLY A 164 -13.56 4.35 10.98
CA GLY A 164 -13.91 3.56 12.17
C GLY A 164 -14.81 2.37 11.88
N THR A 165 -15.73 2.49 10.91
CA THR A 165 -16.60 1.38 10.48
C THR A 165 -15.78 0.24 9.85
N GLY A 166 -14.67 0.56 9.18
CA GLY A 166 -13.81 -0.38 8.49
C GLY A 166 -12.72 -1.01 9.37
N VAL A 167 -12.53 -0.55 10.62
CA VAL A 167 -11.41 -0.98 11.49
C VAL A 167 -11.30 -2.49 11.62
N ILE A 168 -12.42 -3.20 11.65
CA ILE A 168 -12.44 -4.66 11.79
C ILE A 168 -11.69 -5.34 10.63
N SER A 169 -11.73 -4.81 9.41
CA SER A 169 -11.01 -5.38 8.26
C SER A 169 -9.49 -5.31 8.42
N ARG A 170 -8.99 -4.37 9.23
CA ARG A 170 -7.55 -4.27 9.55
C ARG A 170 -7.12 -5.29 10.59
N LEU A 171 -8.03 -5.70 11.46
CA LEU A 171 -7.79 -6.64 12.56
C LEU A 171 -7.93 -8.08 12.10
N CYS A 172 -8.96 -8.40 11.31
CA CYS A 172 -9.24 -9.76 10.85
C CYS A 172 -8.73 -10.07 9.44
N GLY A 173 -7.89 -9.19 8.86
CA GLY A 173 -7.41 -9.33 7.47
C GLY A 173 -6.75 -10.67 7.20
N GLU A 174 -5.94 -11.20 8.12
CA GLU A 174 -5.27 -12.49 8.01
C GLU A 174 -6.27 -13.64 7.80
N VAL A 175 -7.40 -13.65 8.52
CA VAL A 175 -8.45 -14.67 8.39
C VAL A 175 -9.05 -14.72 6.99
N PHE A 176 -9.12 -13.58 6.31
CA PHE A 176 -9.69 -13.44 4.96
C PHE A 176 -8.62 -13.45 3.85
N GLY A 177 -7.34 -13.58 4.19
CA GLY A 177 -6.23 -13.69 3.24
C GLY A 177 -5.52 -12.37 2.91
N SER A 178 -5.79 -11.26 3.62
CA SER A 178 -4.98 -10.03 3.50
C SER A 178 -3.68 -10.18 4.27
N SER A 179 -2.56 -10.02 3.58
CA SER A 179 -1.23 -10.36 4.11
C SER A 179 -0.59 -9.26 4.97
N MET A 180 -1.14 -8.04 4.95
CA MET A 180 -0.56 -6.92 5.67
C MET A 180 -1.63 -5.91 6.08
N THR A 181 -1.42 -5.27 7.22
CA THR A 181 -2.19 -4.10 7.65
C THR A 181 -1.27 -2.99 8.11
N PHE A 182 -1.79 -1.78 8.33
CA PHE A 182 -1.00 -0.57 8.63
C PHE A 182 -1.41 0.04 9.96
N GLY A 183 -0.46 0.13 10.88
CA GLY A 183 -0.57 0.86 12.13
C GLY A 183 0.15 2.21 12.09
N ALA A 184 -0.29 3.15 12.92
CA ALA A 184 0.34 4.46 13.05
C ALA A 184 1.47 4.42 14.07
N ALA A 185 2.67 4.91 13.70
CA ALA A 185 3.80 5.06 14.64
C ALA A 185 3.57 6.26 15.59
N LYS A 186 3.28 7.44 15.02
CA LYS A 186 2.96 8.67 15.79
C LYS A 186 1.63 9.26 15.33
N LYS A 187 1.47 9.50 14.04
CA LYS A 187 0.29 10.10 13.43
C LYS A 187 -0.28 9.16 12.38
N ALA A 188 -1.60 8.94 12.40
CA ALA A 188 -2.28 8.15 11.39
C ALA A 188 -2.11 8.80 10.01
N SER A 189 -1.73 8.00 9.01
CA SER A 189 -1.60 8.41 7.61
C SER A 189 -2.84 8.12 6.77
N ALA A 190 -3.83 7.43 7.36
CA ALA A 190 -5.11 7.14 6.74
C ALA A 190 -6.22 6.99 7.80
N PRO A 191 -7.50 7.25 7.44
CA PRO A 191 -8.62 7.09 8.36
C PRO A 191 -8.74 5.66 8.91
N GLY A 192 -8.99 5.55 10.23
CA GLY A 192 -9.20 4.27 10.90
C GLY A 192 -7.93 3.47 11.22
N GLN A 193 -6.74 4.06 11.09
CA GLN A 193 -5.51 3.44 11.61
C GLN A 193 -5.47 3.50 13.12
N MET A 194 -5.06 2.38 13.74
CA MET A 194 -4.74 2.27 15.16
C MET A 194 -3.26 2.52 15.40
N GLY A 195 -2.87 2.83 16.65
CA GLY A 195 -1.49 2.82 17.07
C GLY A 195 -0.85 1.45 16.84
N VAL A 196 0.41 1.42 16.40
CA VAL A 196 1.09 0.18 16.02
C VAL A 196 1.17 -0.84 17.16
N ASN A 197 1.33 -0.39 18.41
CA ASN A 197 1.42 -1.30 19.56
C ASN A 197 0.08 -1.98 19.88
N ASP A 198 -1.02 -1.22 19.83
CA ASP A 198 -2.36 -1.78 20.06
C ASP A 198 -2.73 -2.74 18.93
N LEU A 199 -2.43 -2.34 17.68
CA LEU A 199 -2.65 -3.16 16.51
C LEU A 199 -1.89 -4.50 16.61
N SER A 200 -0.59 -4.46 16.91
CA SER A 200 0.23 -5.66 17.09
C SER A 200 -0.34 -6.58 18.17
N THR A 201 -0.74 -6.02 19.31
CA THR A 201 -1.35 -6.80 20.39
C THR A 201 -2.60 -7.56 19.93
N VAL A 202 -3.50 -6.90 19.21
CA VAL A 202 -4.73 -7.54 18.69
C VAL A 202 -4.41 -8.60 17.64
N LEU A 203 -3.50 -8.31 16.71
CA LEU A 203 -3.11 -9.27 15.68
C LEU A 203 -2.47 -10.52 16.29
N ASP A 204 -1.59 -10.36 17.27
CA ASP A 204 -0.97 -11.49 17.98
C ASP A 204 -2.00 -12.38 18.70
N LEU A 205 -3.03 -11.77 19.29
CA LEU A 205 -4.11 -12.52 19.95
C LEU A 205 -4.95 -13.29 18.94
N LEU A 206 -5.29 -12.68 17.81
CA LEU A 206 -6.05 -13.35 16.74
C LEU A 206 -5.24 -14.48 16.11
N HIS A 207 -3.98 -14.22 15.77
CA HIS A 207 -3.10 -15.22 15.17
C HIS A 207 -2.92 -16.46 16.06
N LYS A 208 -2.77 -16.28 17.38
CA LYS A 208 -2.66 -17.40 18.34
C LYS A 208 -3.94 -18.23 18.47
N ALA A 209 -5.08 -17.68 18.08
CA ALA A 209 -6.38 -18.35 18.14
C ALA A 209 -6.75 -19.11 16.84
N MET A 210 -5.97 -18.91 15.76
CA MET A 210 -6.14 -19.62 14.48
C MET A 210 -5.35 -20.91 14.46
#